data_ac77df1ee0fad7fdf6b0abf10554190f
#
_entry.id   ac77df1ee0fad7fdf6b0abf10554190f
#
_cell.length_a   1.000
_cell.length_b   1.000
_cell.length_c   1.000
_cell.angle_alpha   90.00
_cell.angle_beta   90.00
_cell.angle_gamma   90.00
#
_symmetry.space_group_name_H-M   'P 1'
#
loop_
_entity.id
_entity.type
_entity.pdbx_description
1 polymer ?
#
loop_
_entity_poly.entity_id
_entity_poly.type
_entity_poly.pdbx_seq_one_letter_code
_entity_poly.pdbx_strand_id
1 'polypeptide(L)'
;EIVKANLFSQIGLLRFPKKEHREKTRQALELMAEAEARGLRISGDCYPYDASSTTMTIILPPWSMTGGIAGLLTILADKEKKRKILRDFREGLPGWDNRVVNLGYDRIFIGSAASGRNKNLEGLSLEEGARLRQQDPGEFVLDLLLEEKGQVTAILQGMAEEDVRTVLAHPRMMVCTDGVPVGRKPHPRLYGAFTRYLSRYADLATEEGITAAVRKLTALPAEVYGLKDVGYLLPGYRADITIFDPCRVKDQATFAEPQRLSEGIQRVIVGGETVLREKQPTGRTPGRFIRRR
;
A
#
# COMPACT_ATOMS: atom_id res chain seq x y z
N GLU A 1 -11.70 -30.06 9.29
CA GLU A 1 -10.40 -29.38 9.09
C GLU A 1 -10.67 -27.90 8.92
N ILE A 2 -10.27 -27.12 9.92
CA ILE A 2 -10.40 -25.66 9.88
C ILE A 2 -9.30 -25.17 8.93
N VAL A 3 -9.65 -24.89 7.69
CA VAL A 3 -8.78 -24.13 6.81
C VAL A 3 -8.65 -22.74 7.44
N LYS A 4 -7.55 -22.48 8.13
CA LYS A 4 -7.14 -21.13 8.49
C LYS A 4 -6.72 -20.42 7.21
N ALA A 5 -7.69 -19.99 6.43
CA ALA A 5 -7.45 -19.06 5.35
C ALA A 5 -7.10 -17.70 6.00
N ASN A 6 -5.82 -17.47 6.26
CA ASN A 6 -5.34 -16.11 6.40
C ASN A 6 -5.44 -15.53 4.98
N LEU A 7 -6.59 -14.98 4.65
CA LEU A 7 -6.76 -14.15 3.49
C LEU A 7 -5.99 -12.86 3.77
N PHE A 8 -4.73 -12.82 3.33
CA PHE A 8 -4.03 -11.57 3.04
C PHE A 8 -4.72 -10.91 1.85
N SER A 9 -5.96 -10.55 2.05
CA SER A 9 -6.69 -9.77 1.09
C SER A 9 -6.51 -8.33 1.49
N GLN A 10 -5.68 -7.64 0.76
CA GLN A 10 -5.81 -6.20 0.66
C GLN A 10 -7.18 -5.92 0.06
N ILE A 11 -8.21 -5.84 0.91
CA ILE A 11 -9.53 -5.36 0.48
C ILE A 11 -9.45 -3.88 0.07
N GLY A 12 -8.33 -3.23 0.25
CA GLY A 12 -8.05 -1.90 -0.25
C GLY A 12 -8.07 -1.76 -1.76
N LEU A 13 -8.60 -2.73 -2.49
CA LEU A 13 -8.45 -2.82 -3.92
C LEU A 13 -9.72 -2.74 -4.73
N LEU A 14 -10.82 -2.39 -4.13
CA LEU A 14 -12.04 -2.13 -4.89
C LEU A 14 -12.00 -0.69 -5.39
N ARG A 15 -11.23 -0.54 -6.40
CA ARG A 15 -10.59 0.61 -6.98
C ARG A 15 -11.40 1.14 -8.12
N PHE A 16 -12.45 1.88 -7.91
CA PHE A 16 -12.93 2.65 -9.05
C PHE A 16 -13.70 3.88 -8.56
N PRO A 17 -13.51 5.04 -9.19
CA PRO A 17 -14.29 6.23 -8.88
C PRO A 17 -15.78 6.10 -9.23
N LYS A 18 -16.23 4.97 -9.78
CA LYS A 18 -17.63 4.72 -10.10
C LYS A 18 -18.41 4.22 -8.90
N LYS A 19 -19.59 4.78 -8.66
CA LYS A 19 -20.53 4.40 -7.58
C LYS A 19 -20.79 2.88 -7.49
N GLU A 20 -20.75 2.18 -8.62
CA GLU A 20 -20.96 0.74 -8.77
C GLU A 20 -19.96 -0.13 -7.98
N HIS A 21 -18.80 0.42 -7.61
CA HIS A 21 -17.76 -0.32 -6.90
C HIS A 21 -17.76 -0.12 -5.39
N ARG A 22 -18.44 0.92 -4.88
CA ARG A 22 -18.63 1.11 -3.43
C ARG A 22 -19.40 -0.03 -2.79
N GLU A 23 -20.34 -0.62 -3.52
CA GLU A 23 -21.07 -1.80 -3.06
C GLU A 23 -20.18 -3.02 -2.84
N LYS A 24 -19.11 -3.18 -3.63
CA LYS A 24 -18.20 -4.32 -3.52
C LYS A 24 -17.41 -4.30 -2.20
N THR A 25 -17.03 -3.13 -1.70
CA THR A 25 -16.39 -2.99 -0.38
C THR A 25 -17.34 -3.49 0.71
N ARG A 26 -18.60 -3.08 0.69
CA ARG A 26 -19.62 -3.55 1.63
C ARG A 26 -19.87 -5.03 1.50
N GLN A 27 -20.07 -5.54 0.29
CA GLN A 27 -20.26 -6.97 0.02
C GLN A 27 -19.10 -7.82 0.53
N ALA A 28 -17.84 -7.36 0.36
CA ALA A 28 -16.68 -8.07 0.88
C ALA A 28 -16.69 -8.13 2.42
N LEU A 29 -17.07 -7.05 3.10
CA LEU A 29 -17.20 -7.04 4.56
C LEU A 29 -18.38 -7.89 5.04
N GLU A 30 -19.48 -7.93 4.31
CA GLU A 30 -20.63 -8.82 4.57
C GLU A 30 -20.21 -10.30 4.46
N LEU A 31 -19.45 -10.68 3.43
CA LEU A 31 -18.88 -12.02 3.30
C LEU A 31 -17.95 -12.40 4.46
N MET A 32 -17.18 -11.43 4.98
CA MET A 32 -16.39 -11.65 6.21
C MET A 32 -17.29 -11.91 7.41
N ALA A 33 -18.33 -11.11 7.59
CA ALA A 33 -19.29 -11.28 8.69
C ALA A 33 -20.05 -12.62 8.61
N GLU A 34 -20.49 -13.02 7.41
CA GLU A 34 -21.11 -14.34 7.18
C GLU A 34 -20.16 -15.49 7.53
N ALA A 35 -18.90 -15.39 7.15
CA ALA A 35 -17.90 -16.38 7.47
C ALA A 35 -17.62 -16.45 8.98
N GLU A 36 -17.58 -15.30 9.67
CA GLU A 36 -17.47 -15.24 11.13
C GLU A 36 -18.68 -15.90 11.83
N ALA A 37 -19.89 -15.63 11.34
CA ALA A 37 -21.11 -16.27 11.85
C ALA A 37 -21.09 -17.80 11.71
N ARG A 38 -20.34 -18.34 10.74
CA ARG A 38 -20.09 -19.76 10.54
C ARG A 38 -18.89 -20.30 11.36
N GLY A 39 -18.33 -19.50 12.27
CA GLY A 39 -17.22 -19.88 13.14
C GLY A 39 -15.83 -19.81 12.47
N LEU A 40 -15.73 -19.23 11.26
CA LEU A 40 -14.45 -19.03 10.59
C LEU A 40 -13.76 -17.77 11.14
N ARG A 41 -12.45 -17.84 11.34
CA ARG A 41 -11.64 -16.69 11.74
C ARG A 41 -11.02 -16.03 10.50
N ILE A 42 -11.64 -14.97 10.03
CA ILE A 42 -11.14 -14.16 8.91
C ILE A 42 -10.66 -12.82 9.45
N SER A 43 -9.51 -12.38 8.98
CA SER A 43 -8.94 -11.07 9.28
C SER A 43 -8.30 -10.53 8.02
N GLY A 44 -8.25 -9.22 7.88
CA GLY A 44 -7.58 -8.56 6.79
C GLY A 44 -6.67 -7.44 7.29
N ASP A 45 -5.95 -6.83 6.39
CA ASP A 45 -5.21 -5.60 6.64
C ASP A 45 -5.45 -4.56 5.54
N CYS A 46 -5.26 -3.30 5.90
CA CYS A 46 -5.44 -2.17 4.99
C CYS A 46 -4.50 -1.04 5.38
N TYR A 47 -3.90 -0.40 4.39
CA TYR A 47 -3.18 0.85 4.61
C TYR A 47 -4.11 2.07 4.46
N PRO A 48 -3.92 3.14 5.25
CA PRO A 48 -4.82 4.28 5.32
C PRO A 48 -4.56 5.32 4.21
N TYR A 49 -4.62 4.88 2.95
CA TYR A 49 -4.42 5.74 1.77
C TYR A 49 -5.36 5.34 0.64
N ASP A 50 -5.76 6.32 -0.15
CA ASP A 50 -6.62 6.22 -1.32
C ASP A 50 -5.87 5.91 -2.63
N ALA A 51 -4.58 5.64 -2.53
CA ALA A 51 -3.72 5.22 -3.63
C ALA A 51 -3.00 3.91 -3.32
N SER A 52 -2.68 3.15 -4.34
CA SER A 52 -1.86 1.94 -4.24
C SER A 52 -0.50 2.11 -4.91
N SER A 53 0.45 1.24 -4.55
CA SER A 53 1.74 1.17 -5.23
C SER A 53 2.07 -0.27 -5.59
N THR A 54 2.55 -0.45 -6.83
CA THR A 54 2.91 -1.76 -7.38
C THR A 54 3.90 -1.57 -8.54
N THR A 55 4.21 -2.63 -9.28
CA THR A 55 5.00 -2.52 -10.52
C THR A 55 4.18 -1.89 -11.64
N MET A 56 4.82 -1.05 -12.47
CA MET A 56 4.15 -0.40 -13.62
C MET A 56 3.60 -1.42 -14.63
N THR A 57 4.17 -2.60 -14.69
CA THR A 57 3.70 -3.69 -15.58
C THR A 57 2.26 -4.13 -15.32
N ILE A 58 1.68 -3.78 -14.16
CA ILE A 58 0.28 -4.08 -13.81
C ILE A 58 -0.74 -3.45 -14.78
N ILE A 59 -0.37 -2.39 -15.49
CA ILE A 59 -1.25 -1.72 -16.46
C ILE A 59 -1.27 -2.41 -17.83
N LEU A 60 -0.37 -3.37 -18.06
CA LEU A 60 -0.24 -4.02 -19.34
C LEU A 60 -1.27 -5.14 -19.57
N PRO A 61 -1.66 -5.41 -20.82
CA PRO A 61 -2.51 -6.55 -21.14
C PRO A 61 -1.85 -7.87 -20.71
N PRO A 62 -2.60 -8.83 -20.12
CA PRO A 62 -2.04 -10.07 -19.55
C PRO A 62 -1.18 -10.87 -20.50
N TRP A 63 -1.54 -10.94 -21.78
CA TRP A 63 -0.79 -11.69 -22.80
C TRP A 63 0.65 -11.19 -22.97
N SER A 64 0.90 -9.89 -22.72
CA SER A 64 2.24 -9.30 -22.85
C SER A 64 3.19 -9.74 -21.74
N MET A 65 2.64 -10.30 -20.65
CA MET A 65 3.40 -10.77 -19.49
C MET A 65 3.63 -12.29 -19.43
N THR A 66 3.13 -13.04 -20.42
CA THR A 66 3.19 -14.52 -20.41
C THR A 66 4.61 -15.06 -20.31
N GLY A 67 5.59 -14.38 -20.91
CA GLY A 67 7.02 -14.73 -20.83
C GLY A 67 7.79 -14.03 -19.68
N GLY A 68 7.09 -13.46 -18.69
CA GLY A 68 7.70 -12.64 -17.63
C GLY A 68 8.36 -11.39 -18.20
N ILE A 69 9.29 -10.82 -17.46
CA ILE A 69 9.99 -9.58 -17.87
C ILE A 69 10.78 -9.77 -19.15
N ALA A 70 11.47 -10.90 -19.34
CA ALA A 70 12.24 -11.16 -20.56
C ALA A 70 11.34 -11.21 -21.81
N GLY A 71 10.19 -11.88 -21.72
CA GLY A 71 9.19 -11.90 -22.77
C GLY A 71 8.61 -10.51 -23.05
N LEU A 72 8.32 -9.75 -22.01
CA LEU A 72 7.85 -8.37 -22.15
C LEU A 72 8.84 -7.50 -22.93
N LEU A 73 10.13 -7.54 -22.61
CA LEU A 73 11.15 -6.75 -23.31
C LEU A 73 11.22 -7.10 -24.81
N THR A 74 11.08 -8.39 -25.17
CA THR A 74 10.99 -8.82 -26.55
C THR A 74 9.75 -8.26 -27.25
N ILE A 75 8.62 -8.23 -26.55
CA ILE A 75 7.36 -7.65 -27.06
C ILE A 75 7.48 -6.14 -27.27
N LEU A 76 8.07 -5.43 -26.32
CA LEU A 76 8.24 -3.98 -26.38
C LEU A 76 9.24 -3.53 -27.46
N ALA A 77 10.18 -4.37 -27.83
CA ALA A 77 11.12 -4.13 -28.93
C ALA A 77 10.48 -4.36 -30.33
N ASP A 78 9.37 -5.10 -30.39
CA ASP A 78 8.63 -5.41 -31.62
C ASP A 78 7.57 -4.35 -31.87
N LYS A 79 7.68 -3.62 -32.98
CA LYS A 79 6.76 -2.52 -33.33
C LYS A 79 5.29 -2.95 -33.48
N GLU A 80 5.04 -4.14 -34.05
CA GLU A 80 3.67 -4.61 -34.26
C GLU A 80 3.02 -5.03 -32.92
N LYS A 81 3.77 -5.72 -32.07
CA LYS A 81 3.30 -6.10 -30.74
C LYS A 81 3.09 -4.88 -29.85
N LYS A 82 3.96 -3.88 -29.93
CA LYS A 82 3.79 -2.60 -29.25
C LYS A 82 2.50 -1.90 -29.69
N ARG A 83 2.23 -1.82 -31.01
CA ARG A 83 0.97 -1.29 -31.55
C ARG A 83 -0.25 -2.07 -31.05
N LYS A 84 -0.12 -3.39 -30.92
CA LYS A 84 -1.19 -4.22 -30.35
C LYS A 84 -1.49 -3.85 -28.91
N ILE A 85 -0.48 -3.64 -28.05
CA ILE A 85 -0.69 -3.17 -26.65
C ILE A 85 -1.43 -1.82 -26.67
N LEU A 86 -1.01 -0.87 -27.50
CA LEU A 86 -1.65 0.44 -27.60
C LEU A 86 -3.11 0.37 -28.05
N ARG A 87 -3.43 -0.56 -28.94
CA ARG A 87 -4.81 -0.86 -29.33
C ARG A 87 -5.59 -1.45 -28.17
N ASP A 88 -5.03 -2.45 -27.49
CA ASP A 88 -5.68 -3.09 -26.33
C ASP A 88 -5.91 -2.09 -25.18
N PHE A 89 -5.05 -1.10 -24.97
CA PHE A 89 -5.29 0.00 -24.03
C PHE A 89 -6.58 0.77 -24.35
N ARG A 90 -6.89 0.98 -25.64
CA ARG A 90 -8.09 1.73 -26.06
C ARG A 90 -9.34 0.88 -26.12
N GLU A 91 -9.23 -0.34 -26.63
CA GLU A 91 -10.36 -1.22 -26.92
C GLU A 91 -10.72 -2.12 -25.74
N GLY A 92 -9.73 -2.40 -24.85
CA GLY A 92 -9.88 -3.36 -23.76
C GLY A 92 -9.77 -4.81 -24.24
N LEU A 93 -9.79 -5.72 -23.28
CA LEU A 93 -9.86 -7.16 -23.51
C LEU A 93 -10.87 -7.79 -22.53
N PRO A 94 -11.60 -8.85 -22.94
CA PRO A 94 -12.49 -9.55 -22.03
C PRO A 94 -11.76 -10.05 -20.79
N GLY A 95 -12.32 -9.76 -19.61
CA GLY A 95 -11.78 -10.20 -18.32
C GLY A 95 -10.51 -9.47 -17.84
N TRP A 96 -10.04 -8.47 -18.56
CA TRP A 96 -8.90 -7.65 -18.15
C TRP A 96 -9.34 -6.33 -17.51
N ASP A 97 -8.79 -6.07 -16.31
CA ASP A 97 -8.94 -4.79 -15.60
C ASP A 97 -7.99 -3.76 -16.26
N ASN A 98 -8.47 -3.07 -17.29
CA ASN A 98 -7.71 -2.04 -17.99
C ASN A 98 -7.60 -0.77 -17.13
N ARG A 99 -6.52 -0.69 -16.35
CA ARG A 99 -6.28 0.42 -15.42
C ARG A 99 -6.07 1.76 -16.10
N VAL A 100 -5.58 1.75 -17.33
CA VAL A 100 -5.40 2.98 -18.12
C VAL A 100 -6.75 3.63 -18.43
N VAL A 101 -7.72 2.83 -18.89
CA VAL A 101 -9.08 3.33 -19.14
C VAL A 101 -9.81 3.69 -17.85
N ASN A 102 -9.61 2.89 -16.80
CA ASN A 102 -10.33 3.07 -15.55
C ASN A 102 -9.85 4.27 -14.74
N LEU A 103 -8.56 4.59 -14.79
CA LEU A 103 -7.95 5.66 -14.01
C LEU A 103 -7.61 6.90 -14.84
N GLY A 104 -7.18 6.72 -16.07
CA GLY A 104 -6.51 7.75 -16.86
C GLY A 104 -5.00 7.78 -16.61
N TYR A 105 -4.25 8.31 -17.58
CA TYR A 105 -2.80 8.48 -17.48
C TYR A 105 -2.40 9.55 -16.44
N ASP A 106 -3.28 10.48 -16.14
CA ASP A 106 -3.12 11.55 -15.15
C ASP A 106 -3.13 11.05 -13.70
N ARG A 107 -3.70 9.85 -13.45
CA ARG A 107 -3.80 9.23 -12.13
C ARG A 107 -2.86 8.05 -11.90
N ILE A 108 -1.99 7.77 -12.86
CA ILE A 108 -0.95 6.74 -12.76
C ILE A 108 0.40 7.45 -12.71
N PHE A 109 1.07 7.39 -11.55
CA PHE A 109 2.32 8.09 -11.30
C PHE A 109 3.51 7.14 -11.32
N ILE A 110 4.67 7.66 -11.71
CA ILE A 110 5.94 6.94 -11.68
C ILE A 110 6.49 7.04 -10.26
N GLY A 111 6.45 5.95 -9.50
CA GLY A 111 6.95 5.90 -8.13
C GLY A 111 8.47 5.78 -8.07
N SER A 112 9.04 4.94 -8.93
CA SER A 112 10.50 4.81 -9.09
C SER A 112 10.88 4.33 -10.48
N ALA A 113 12.06 4.73 -10.94
CA ALA A 113 12.76 4.19 -12.10
C ALA A 113 14.11 3.61 -11.64
N ALA A 114 14.54 2.46 -12.18
CA ALA A 114 15.74 1.78 -11.73
C ALA A 114 17.02 2.53 -12.15
N SER A 115 17.06 3.04 -13.40
CA SER A 115 18.21 3.73 -13.94
C SER A 115 18.31 5.18 -13.46
N GLY A 116 19.52 5.73 -13.44
CA GLY A 116 19.75 7.16 -13.19
C GLY A 116 19.14 8.08 -14.25
N ARG A 117 18.97 7.57 -15.47
CA ARG A 117 18.51 8.30 -16.66
C ARG A 117 17.10 8.89 -16.48
N ASN A 118 16.20 8.16 -15.85
CA ASN A 118 14.79 8.50 -15.73
C ASN A 118 14.36 8.97 -14.32
N LYS A 119 15.33 9.30 -13.45
CA LYS A 119 15.06 9.78 -12.09
C LYS A 119 14.27 11.09 -12.03
N ASN A 120 14.37 11.92 -13.05
CA ASN A 120 13.59 13.16 -13.18
C ASN A 120 12.10 12.91 -13.44
N LEU A 121 11.71 11.69 -13.85
CA LEU A 121 10.33 11.32 -14.09
C LEU A 121 9.62 10.83 -12.80
N GLU A 122 10.38 10.49 -11.75
CA GLU A 122 9.79 10.01 -10.49
C GLU A 122 8.90 11.08 -9.84
N GLY A 123 7.68 10.70 -9.53
CA GLY A 123 6.63 11.56 -8.98
C GLY A 123 5.75 12.25 -10.02
N LEU A 124 6.08 12.17 -11.32
CA LEU A 124 5.22 12.63 -12.40
C LEU A 124 4.15 11.59 -12.73
N SER A 125 2.98 12.04 -13.16
CA SER A 125 2.00 11.18 -13.80
C SER A 125 2.50 10.71 -15.18
N LEU A 126 1.91 9.65 -15.71
CA LEU A 126 2.24 9.19 -17.07
C LEU A 126 1.92 10.28 -18.11
N GLU A 127 0.86 11.05 -17.91
CA GLU A 127 0.51 12.17 -18.78
C GLU A 127 1.56 13.29 -18.74
N GLU A 128 2.02 13.68 -17.52
CA GLU A 128 3.07 14.69 -17.35
C GLU A 128 4.41 14.23 -17.94
N GLY A 129 4.79 12.97 -17.70
CA GLY A 129 6.00 12.38 -18.26
C GLY A 129 5.97 12.32 -19.80
N ALA A 130 4.82 11.96 -20.37
CA ALA A 130 4.61 11.94 -21.82
C ALA A 130 4.71 13.34 -22.42
N ARG A 131 4.08 14.34 -21.77
CA ARG A 131 4.17 15.74 -22.20
C ARG A 131 5.61 16.25 -22.16
N LEU A 132 6.37 15.89 -21.14
CA LEU A 132 7.80 16.25 -21.03
C LEU A 132 8.64 15.69 -22.18
N ARG A 133 8.29 14.50 -22.68
CA ARG A 133 8.94 13.84 -23.81
C ARG A 133 8.29 14.11 -25.17
N GLN A 134 7.21 14.88 -25.22
CA GLN A 134 6.43 15.17 -26.43
C GLN A 134 5.95 13.86 -27.12
N GLN A 135 5.46 12.91 -26.33
CA GLN A 135 5.00 11.59 -26.77
C GLN A 135 3.52 11.37 -26.42
N ASP A 136 2.89 10.41 -27.09
CA ASP A 136 1.62 9.83 -26.63
C ASP A 136 1.82 9.11 -25.28
N PRO A 137 0.91 9.26 -24.31
CA PRO A 137 1.10 8.66 -22.98
C PRO A 137 1.22 7.13 -22.99
N GLY A 138 0.52 6.45 -23.90
CA GLY A 138 0.63 4.99 -24.07
C GLY A 138 1.99 4.61 -24.62
N GLU A 139 2.48 5.32 -25.66
CA GLU A 139 3.82 5.09 -26.19
C GLU A 139 4.90 5.40 -25.16
N PHE A 140 4.77 6.51 -24.44
CA PHE A 140 5.69 6.91 -23.39
C PHE A 140 5.90 5.81 -22.33
N VAL A 141 4.81 5.23 -21.81
CA VAL A 141 4.93 4.20 -20.77
C VAL A 141 5.57 2.92 -21.29
N LEU A 142 5.31 2.55 -22.54
CA LEU A 142 5.93 1.37 -23.15
C LEU A 142 7.43 1.58 -23.39
N ASP A 143 7.83 2.78 -23.82
CA ASP A 143 9.24 3.15 -23.97
C ASP A 143 9.96 3.21 -22.61
N LEU A 144 9.35 3.82 -21.59
CA LEU A 144 9.86 3.84 -20.24
C LEU A 144 10.08 2.43 -19.68
N LEU A 145 9.12 1.53 -19.87
CA LEU A 145 9.24 0.13 -19.44
C LEU A 145 10.37 -0.61 -20.17
N LEU A 146 10.56 -0.34 -21.45
CA LEU A 146 11.67 -0.92 -22.22
C LEU A 146 13.01 -0.38 -21.73
N GLU A 147 13.16 0.94 -21.57
CA GLU A 147 14.37 1.60 -21.08
C GLU A 147 14.78 1.13 -19.69
N GLU A 148 13.82 0.96 -18.80
CA GLU A 148 14.02 0.53 -17.41
C GLU A 148 13.97 -0.99 -17.23
N LYS A 149 13.92 -1.76 -18.33
CA LYS A 149 13.85 -3.23 -18.31
C LYS A 149 12.71 -3.76 -17.42
N GLY A 150 11.55 -3.09 -17.45
CA GLY A 150 10.39 -3.41 -16.66
C GLY A 150 10.47 -2.99 -15.18
N GLN A 151 11.58 -2.40 -14.75
CA GLN A 151 11.82 -2.04 -13.34
C GLN A 151 11.34 -0.61 -13.01
N VAL A 152 10.05 -0.41 -13.15
CA VAL A 152 9.35 0.83 -12.80
C VAL A 152 8.26 0.51 -11.80
N THR A 153 8.17 1.28 -10.71
CA THR A 153 7.02 1.21 -9.82
C THR A 153 5.98 2.27 -10.18
N ALA A 154 4.72 1.93 -9.99
CA ALA A 154 3.59 2.82 -10.19
C ALA A 154 2.90 3.16 -8.88
N ILE A 155 2.38 4.38 -8.77
CA ILE A 155 1.40 4.78 -7.78
C ILE A 155 0.09 5.03 -8.53
N LEU A 156 -0.98 4.34 -8.11
CA LEU A 156 -2.28 4.33 -8.76
C LEU A 156 -3.29 5.02 -7.84
N GLN A 157 -3.72 6.23 -8.19
CA GLN A 157 -4.74 6.98 -7.44
C GLN A 157 -6.13 6.62 -7.95
N GLY A 158 -6.78 5.68 -7.28
CA GLY A 158 -8.06 5.15 -7.77
C GLY A 158 -8.98 4.58 -6.68
N MET A 159 -8.66 4.76 -5.40
CA MET A 159 -9.52 4.37 -4.30
C MET A 159 -10.28 5.57 -3.74
N ALA A 160 -11.46 5.33 -3.19
CA ALA A 160 -12.20 6.36 -2.46
C ALA A 160 -11.79 6.34 -0.98
N GLU A 161 -11.52 7.51 -0.42
CA GLU A 161 -11.21 7.68 1.01
C GLU A 161 -12.30 7.08 1.92
N GLU A 162 -13.55 7.15 1.49
CA GLU A 162 -14.71 6.59 2.21
C GLU A 162 -14.66 5.06 2.29
N ASP A 163 -14.22 4.39 1.22
CA ASP A 163 -14.03 2.93 1.21
C ASP A 163 -12.90 2.52 2.15
N VAL A 164 -11.78 3.26 2.14
CA VAL A 164 -10.68 3.06 3.08
C VAL A 164 -11.15 3.19 4.52
N ARG A 165 -11.95 4.22 4.82
CA ARG A 165 -12.55 4.44 6.15
C ARG A 165 -13.45 3.30 6.56
N THR A 166 -14.34 2.86 5.67
CA THR A 166 -15.26 1.74 5.91
C THR A 166 -14.51 0.45 6.22
N VAL A 167 -13.47 0.14 5.44
CA VAL A 167 -12.64 -1.05 5.66
C VAL A 167 -11.90 -0.96 6.99
N LEU A 168 -11.25 0.18 7.28
CA LEU A 168 -10.50 0.37 8.52
C LEU A 168 -11.38 0.42 9.78
N ALA A 169 -12.67 0.73 9.65
CA ALA A 169 -13.62 0.68 10.76
C ALA A 169 -13.92 -0.78 11.19
N HIS A 170 -13.82 -1.76 10.30
CA HIS A 170 -14.13 -3.14 10.61
C HIS A 170 -13.23 -3.72 11.73
N PRO A 171 -13.78 -4.38 12.77
CA PRO A 171 -13.02 -4.77 13.98
C PRO A 171 -11.90 -5.79 13.71
N ARG A 172 -12.03 -6.62 12.68
CA ARG A 172 -11.05 -7.63 12.27
C ARG A 172 -10.04 -7.13 11.23
N MET A 173 -10.07 -5.83 10.92
CA MET A 173 -9.13 -5.22 9.98
C MET A 173 -7.96 -4.60 10.73
N MET A 174 -6.76 -5.07 10.42
CA MET A 174 -5.49 -4.54 10.91
C MET A 174 -5.04 -3.36 10.05
N VAL A 175 -4.10 -2.58 10.55
CA VAL A 175 -3.43 -1.54 9.76
C VAL A 175 -2.07 -2.07 9.29
N CYS A 176 -1.80 -1.93 8.01
CA CYS A 176 -0.51 -2.29 7.40
C CYS A 176 0.17 -1.10 6.73
N THR A 177 1.42 -1.26 6.33
CA THR A 177 2.13 -0.31 5.49
C THR A 177 2.09 -0.71 4.02
N ASP A 178 2.20 -2.01 3.72
CA ASP A 178 2.47 -2.53 2.36
C ASP A 178 3.59 -1.74 1.66
N GLY A 179 4.52 -1.21 2.47
CA GLY A 179 5.55 -0.30 2.02
C GLY A 179 6.69 -1.00 1.30
N VAL A 180 7.09 -0.46 0.15
CA VAL A 180 8.23 -0.96 -0.63
C VAL A 180 9.30 0.14 -0.66
N PRO A 181 10.50 -0.10 -0.04
CA PRO A 181 11.53 0.92 0.12
C PRO A 181 12.39 1.08 -1.13
N VAL A 182 11.79 1.44 -2.26
CA VAL A 182 12.48 1.64 -3.54
C VAL A 182 12.19 3.02 -4.13
N GLY A 183 13.19 3.61 -4.80
CA GLY A 183 13.08 4.90 -5.47
C GLY A 183 13.20 6.11 -4.54
N ARG A 184 13.20 7.29 -5.12
CA ARG A 184 13.27 8.58 -4.41
C ARG A 184 11.90 9.09 -3.97
N LYS A 185 10.86 8.65 -4.67
CA LYS A 185 9.46 9.00 -4.42
C LYS A 185 8.61 7.75 -4.12
N PRO A 186 8.95 6.95 -3.07
CA PRO A 186 8.13 5.81 -2.69
C PRO A 186 6.75 6.27 -2.25
N HIS A 187 5.78 5.35 -2.23
CA HIS A 187 4.47 5.67 -1.69
C HIS A 187 4.58 6.12 -0.21
N PRO A 188 3.92 7.21 0.22
CA PRO A 188 4.04 7.75 1.59
C PRO A 188 3.61 6.77 2.69
N ARG A 189 2.88 5.70 2.34
CA ARG A 189 2.48 4.64 3.28
C ARG A 189 3.68 3.97 3.98
N LEU A 190 4.86 3.97 3.36
CA LEU A 190 6.08 3.45 3.95
C LEU A 190 6.49 4.18 5.24
N TYR A 191 6.22 5.48 5.31
CA TYR A 191 6.62 6.35 6.41
C TYR A 191 5.48 6.79 7.31
N GLY A 192 4.27 6.92 6.79
CA GLY A 192 3.17 7.57 7.47
C GLY A 192 1.97 6.69 7.84
N ALA A 193 1.93 5.40 7.45
CA ALA A 193 0.70 4.60 7.55
C ALA A 193 0.10 4.56 8.97
N PHE A 194 0.89 4.22 9.98
CA PHE A 194 0.36 4.06 11.34
C PHE A 194 -0.07 5.39 11.97
N THR A 195 0.72 6.43 11.79
CA THR A 195 0.39 7.76 12.33
C THR A 195 -0.75 8.42 11.58
N ARG A 196 -0.89 8.15 10.26
CA ARG A 196 -2.06 8.56 9.48
C ARG A 196 -3.33 7.86 9.96
N TYR A 197 -3.26 6.55 10.22
CA TYR A 197 -4.38 5.84 10.81
C TYR A 197 -4.81 6.47 12.13
N LEU A 198 -3.88 6.67 13.05
CA LEU A 198 -4.15 7.28 14.36
C LEU A 198 -4.79 8.67 14.21
N SER A 199 -4.23 9.53 13.36
CA SER A 199 -4.66 10.93 13.25
C SER A 199 -5.93 11.17 12.43
N ARG A 200 -6.32 10.23 11.54
CA ARG A 200 -7.42 10.48 10.57
C ARG A 200 -8.57 9.48 10.64
N TYR A 201 -8.32 8.28 11.16
CA TYR A 201 -9.28 7.17 11.13
C TYR A 201 -9.64 6.65 12.52
N ALA A 202 -8.84 6.96 13.54
CA ALA A 202 -9.07 6.57 14.91
C ALA A 202 -9.76 7.69 15.70
N ASP A 203 -10.57 7.30 16.67
CA ASP A 203 -11.03 8.22 17.70
C ASP A 203 -9.97 8.26 18.83
N LEU A 204 -9.22 9.35 18.90
CA LEU A 204 -8.22 9.57 19.95
C LEU A 204 -8.69 10.50 21.06
N ALA A 205 -9.98 10.91 21.04
CA ALA A 205 -10.55 11.76 22.05
C ALA A 205 -11.02 10.99 23.31
N THR A 206 -11.24 9.69 23.17
CA THR A 206 -11.71 8.82 24.26
C THR A 206 -10.70 7.71 24.54
N GLU A 207 -10.69 7.21 25.78
CA GLU A 207 -9.82 6.10 26.20
C GLU A 207 -10.18 4.82 25.44
N GLU A 208 -11.46 4.55 25.24
CA GLU A 208 -11.97 3.43 24.46
C GLU A 208 -11.50 3.50 23.01
N GLY A 209 -11.57 4.67 22.41
CA GLY A 209 -11.12 4.90 21.03
C GLY A 209 -9.61 4.71 20.87
N ILE A 210 -8.81 5.23 21.79
CA ILE A 210 -7.36 5.01 21.84
C ILE A 210 -7.06 3.50 21.95
N THR A 211 -7.72 2.81 22.89
CA THR A 211 -7.54 1.37 23.10
C THR A 211 -7.88 0.57 21.85
N ALA A 212 -9.01 0.86 21.21
CA ALA A 212 -9.43 0.21 19.98
C ALA A 212 -8.44 0.45 18.83
N ALA A 213 -7.94 1.68 18.70
CA ALA A 213 -6.95 2.04 17.69
C ALA A 213 -5.61 1.31 17.90
N VAL A 214 -5.08 1.35 19.12
CA VAL A 214 -3.81 0.69 19.47
C VAL A 214 -3.93 -0.82 19.27
N ARG A 215 -5.07 -1.43 19.64
CA ARG A 215 -5.30 -2.85 19.43
C ARG A 215 -5.13 -3.28 17.98
N LYS A 216 -5.62 -2.50 17.01
CA LYS A 216 -5.46 -2.77 15.57
C LYS A 216 -4.01 -2.74 15.07
N LEU A 217 -3.14 -2.02 15.79
CA LEU A 217 -1.73 -1.86 15.46
C LEU A 217 -0.83 -2.88 16.20
N THR A 218 -1.32 -3.51 17.27
CA THR A 218 -0.49 -4.30 18.20
C THR A 218 -1.08 -5.67 18.50
N ALA A 219 -2.07 -5.74 19.36
CA ALA A 219 -2.65 -6.99 19.87
C ALA A 219 -3.32 -7.81 18.74
N LEU A 220 -4.14 -7.18 17.89
CA LEU A 220 -4.84 -7.88 16.82
C LEU A 220 -3.88 -8.57 15.84
N PRO A 221 -2.83 -7.92 15.28
CA PRO A 221 -1.85 -8.62 14.47
C PRO A 221 -1.10 -9.71 15.24
N ALA A 222 -0.74 -9.51 16.51
CA ALA A 222 -0.10 -10.55 17.31
C ALA A 222 -0.99 -11.79 17.46
N GLU A 223 -2.28 -11.61 17.73
CA GLU A 223 -3.27 -12.69 17.82
C GLU A 223 -3.44 -13.42 16.47
N VAL A 224 -3.61 -12.66 15.38
CA VAL A 224 -3.86 -13.22 14.04
C VAL A 224 -2.67 -14.05 13.56
N TYR A 225 -1.45 -13.54 13.76
CA TYR A 225 -0.23 -14.24 13.37
C TYR A 225 0.24 -15.29 14.37
N GLY A 226 -0.39 -15.40 15.55
CA GLY A 226 -0.02 -16.33 16.62
C GLY A 226 1.35 -16.01 17.21
N LEU A 227 1.69 -14.73 17.30
CA LEU A 227 2.91 -14.27 17.95
C LEU A 227 2.70 -14.25 19.47
N LYS A 228 3.67 -14.78 20.22
CA LYS A 228 3.64 -14.80 21.68
C LYS A 228 4.51 -13.71 22.27
N ASP A 229 4.16 -13.28 23.46
CA ASP A 229 4.93 -12.32 24.28
C ASP A 229 5.13 -10.94 23.59
N VAL A 230 4.24 -10.55 22.67
CA VAL A 230 4.20 -9.26 21.99
C VAL A 230 2.77 -8.76 21.83
N GLY A 231 2.60 -7.49 21.50
CA GLY A 231 1.30 -6.85 21.20
C GLY A 231 0.55 -6.33 22.43
N TYR A 232 1.03 -6.61 23.63
CA TYR A 232 0.47 -6.17 24.91
C TYR A 232 1.54 -5.64 25.85
N LEU A 233 1.16 -4.73 26.74
CA LEU A 233 1.99 -4.25 27.85
C LEU A 233 1.70 -5.09 29.11
N LEU A 234 2.32 -6.26 29.20
CA LEU A 234 2.15 -7.18 30.33
C LEU A 234 3.52 -7.62 30.89
N PRO A 235 3.62 -7.94 32.19
CA PRO A 235 4.82 -8.53 32.76
C PRO A 235 5.23 -9.79 32.00
N GLY A 236 6.52 -9.90 31.68
CA GLY A 236 7.07 -11.02 30.92
C GLY A 236 6.97 -10.87 29.40
N TYR A 237 6.23 -9.89 28.90
CA TYR A 237 6.16 -9.57 27.48
C TYR A 237 7.39 -8.78 27.04
N ARG A 238 7.68 -8.87 25.75
CA ARG A 238 8.78 -8.13 25.15
C ARG A 238 8.52 -6.63 25.22
N ALA A 239 9.52 -5.88 25.68
CA ALA A 239 9.44 -4.42 25.80
C ALA A 239 9.66 -3.72 24.45
N ASP A 240 8.70 -3.91 23.51
CA ASP A 240 8.57 -3.16 22.26
C ASP A 240 7.46 -2.12 22.46
N ILE A 241 7.83 -0.87 22.75
CA ILE A 241 6.90 0.16 23.26
C ILE A 241 7.03 1.43 22.42
N THR A 242 5.90 1.97 21.97
CA THR A 242 5.82 3.30 21.35
C THR A 242 5.08 4.25 22.28
N ILE A 243 5.71 5.39 22.61
CA ILE A 243 5.12 6.46 23.40
C ILE A 243 4.77 7.60 22.44
N PHE A 244 3.50 7.95 22.38
CA PHE A 244 3.00 9.02 21.52
C PHE A 244 2.01 9.93 22.23
N ASP A 245 1.85 11.15 21.72
CA ASP A 245 0.88 12.12 22.19
C ASP A 245 -0.38 12.05 21.30
N PRO A 246 -1.54 11.63 21.83
CA PRO A 246 -2.77 11.50 21.05
C PRO A 246 -3.23 12.81 20.39
N CYS A 247 -2.93 13.95 21.01
CA CYS A 247 -3.31 15.28 20.48
C CYS A 247 -2.37 15.78 19.38
N ARG A 248 -1.17 15.21 19.28
CA ARG A 248 -0.12 15.68 18.37
C ARG A 248 0.31 14.67 17.33
N VAL A 249 -0.09 13.40 17.47
CA VAL A 249 0.28 12.35 16.50
C VAL A 249 -0.28 12.68 15.14
N LYS A 250 0.60 12.75 14.12
CA LYS A 250 0.23 13.11 12.75
C LYS A 250 1.23 12.57 11.75
N ASP A 251 0.74 12.07 10.60
CA ASP A 251 1.56 11.80 9.43
C ASP A 251 2.03 13.11 8.77
N GLN A 252 3.27 13.13 8.31
CA GLN A 252 3.86 14.22 7.54
C GLN A 252 4.23 13.76 6.12
N ALA A 253 4.22 12.46 5.87
CA ALA A 253 4.53 11.90 4.57
C ALA A 253 3.43 12.21 3.55
N THR A 254 3.81 12.81 2.44
CA THR A 254 2.94 13.13 1.30
C THR A 254 3.47 12.48 0.02
N PHE A 255 2.68 12.46 -1.05
CA PHE A 255 3.17 11.98 -2.35
C PHE A 255 4.31 12.86 -2.91
N ALA A 256 4.33 14.14 -2.59
CA ALA A 256 5.41 15.06 -2.96
C ALA A 256 6.67 14.86 -2.11
N GLU A 257 6.50 14.62 -0.81
CA GLU A 257 7.56 14.44 0.18
C GLU A 257 7.32 13.17 1.01
N PRO A 258 7.47 11.97 0.41
CA PRO A 258 7.03 10.73 1.04
C PRO A 258 7.89 10.27 2.22
N GLN A 259 9.11 10.80 2.37
CA GLN A 259 10.06 10.37 3.39
C GLN A 259 10.04 11.25 4.66
N ARG A 260 9.05 12.13 4.78
CA ARG A 260 8.92 12.95 6.00
C ARG A 260 8.50 12.08 7.18
N LEU A 261 9.23 12.22 8.29
CA LEU A 261 8.93 11.51 9.52
C LEU A 261 7.70 12.11 10.20
N SER A 262 6.94 11.25 10.86
CA SER A 262 5.72 11.61 11.59
C SER A 262 5.98 12.50 12.80
N GLU A 263 4.95 13.20 13.26
CA GLU A 263 4.94 13.99 14.48
C GLU A 263 4.21 13.28 15.62
N GLY A 264 4.41 13.77 16.85
CA GLY A 264 3.73 13.26 18.05
C GLY A 264 4.29 11.96 18.61
N ILE A 265 5.29 11.34 17.97
CA ILE A 265 6.00 10.18 18.52
C ILE A 265 7.13 10.69 19.41
N GLN A 266 7.04 10.43 20.71
CA GLN A 266 8.02 10.88 21.70
C GLN A 266 9.18 9.90 21.83
N ARG A 267 8.87 8.58 21.88
CA ARG A 267 9.89 7.54 22.04
C ARG A 267 9.45 6.22 21.41
N VAL A 268 10.42 5.51 20.85
CA VAL A 268 10.26 4.11 20.46
C VAL A 268 11.33 3.27 21.15
N ILE A 269 10.88 2.20 21.79
CA ILE A 269 11.68 1.22 22.52
C ILE A 269 11.51 -0.11 21.81
N VAL A 270 12.61 -0.82 21.54
CA VAL A 270 12.62 -2.15 20.95
C VAL A 270 13.48 -3.06 21.83
N GLY A 271 12.90 -4.16 22.33
CA GLY A 271 13.58 -5.09 23.21
C GLY A 271 14.14 -4.44 24.48
N GLY A 272 13.49 -3.38 24.99
CA GLY A 272 13.94 -2.62 26.16
C GLY A 272 14.92 -1.49 25.87
N GLU A 273 15.45 -1.37 24.65
CA GLU A 273 16.36 -0.28 24.28
C GLU A 273 15.66 0.82 23.50
N THR A 274 15.93 2.09 23.84
CA THR A 274 15.41 3.23 23.09
C THR A 274 16.09 3.33 21.74
N VAL A 275 15.32 3.23 20.65
CA VAL A 275 15.78 3.34 19.25
C VAL A 275 15.46 4.70 18.63
N LEU A 276 14.43 5.40 19.16
CA LEU A 276 14.07 6.76 18.74
C LEU A 276 13.67 7.57 19.96
N ARG A 277 14.16 8.81 20.03
CA ARG A 277 13.79 9.80 21.04
C ARG A 277 13.61 11.16 20.35
N GLU A 278 12.46 11.80 20.55
CA GLU A 278 12.15 13.15 20.03
C GLU A 278 12.53 13.34 18.54
N LYS A 279 12.09 12.42 17.70
CA LYS A 279 12.39 12.36 16.25
C LYS A 279 13.85 12.03 15.89
N GLN A 280 14.73 11.79 16.87
CA GLN A 280 16.13 11.45 16.63
C GLN A 280 16.36 9.95 16.80
N PRO A 281 16.81 9.21 15.76
CA PRO A 281 17.28 7.85 15.90
C PRO A 281 18.51 7.79 16.81
N THR A 282 18.55 6.81 17.71
CA THR A 282 19.69 6.64 18.63
C THR A 282 20.86 5.86 18.04
N GLY A 283 20.69 5.29 16.86
CA GLY A 283 21.65 4.38 16.22
C GLY A 283 21.64 2.96 16.81
N ARG A 284 20.81 2.67 17.82
CA ARG A 284 20.65 1.32 18.37
C ARG A 284 19.80 0.45 17.44
N THR A 285 20.18 -0.82 17.29
CA THR A 285 19.52 -1.81 16.43
C THR A 285 19.22 -3.12 17.17
N PRO A 286 18.46 -3.10 18.29
CA PRO A 286 18.19 -4.27 19.13
C PRO A 286 17.10 -5.19 18.55
N GLY A 287 16.60 -4.89 17.35
CA GLY A 287 15.59 -5.68 16.68
C GLY A 287 16.03 -7.13 16.45
N ARG A 288 15.09 -8.05 16.54
CA ARG A 288 15.31 -9.47 16.22
C ARG A 288 14.13 -10.04 15.47
N PHE A 289 14.38 -11.09 14.70
CA PHE A 289 13.31 -11.84 14.05
C PHE A 289 12.44 -12.57 15.09
N ILE A 290 11.12 -12.37 15.03
CA ILE A 290 10.15 -13.03 15.90
C ILE A 290 9.52 -14.19 15.09
N ARG A 291 9.65 -15.42 15.61
CA ARG A 291 9.05 -16.60 14.99
C ARG A 291 7.69 -16.91 15.62
N ARG A 292 6.77 -17.37 14.82
CA ARG A 292 5.57 -18.05 15.32
C ARG A 292 6.02 -19.29 16.11
N ARG A 293 5.50 -19.47 17.33
CA ARG A 293 5.75 -20.64 18.17
C ARG A 293 4.52 -21.55 18.21
#